data_e947c7174612db59a2227e2b7e224e20
#
_entry.id   e947c7174612db59a2227e2b7e224e20
#
_cell.length_a   1.000
_cell.length_b   1.000
_cell.length_c   1.000
_cell.angle_alpha   90.00
_cell.angle_beta   90.00
_cell.angle_gamma   90.00
#
_symmetry.space_group_name_H-M   'P 1'
#
loop_
_entity.id
_entity.type
_entity.pdbx_description
1 polymer ?
#
loop_
_entity_poly.entity_id
_entity_poly.type
_entity_poly.pdbx_seq_one_letter_code
_entity_poly.pdbx_strand_id
1 'polypeptide(L)'
;NYGDIASTDGGYVGGIAGASWGTIRDSWAKCHLSGGDYIGGVAGLGATLENCHTLVEIEEGSAYLGAVAGDVDADAAVSDNTFTSERLGALDGISYAGHAEPVDFDTLCTTPGVPESFSRLELTFVADGVVVEVVPFQYGEGIDALPEIPAKKGCSASWPDLDYTYLTASQTLEAEYTPYTSALTDGGELPEILVDGSFSSRAQVSHTTEEVAWTDGGAEYAGTAYTVTVEDPDLEQAAYTVHCRLPDPGKRYDLWVLSEDGWTKTDARLDGQYLLLESQTGTVTFCLTERAGPLAVVILAVGFAGLLIGFCWLIRWRRKGTAAGRKH
;
A
#
# COMPACT_ATOMS: atom_id res chain seq x y z
N ASN A 1 -26.02 26.69 -5.78
CA ASN A 1 -25.82 25.36 -5.24
C ASN A 1 -24.38 25.19 -4.76
N TYR A 2 -24.16 24.34 -3.77
CA TYR A 2 -22.86 24.06 -3.19
C TYR A 2 -22.75 22.56 -2.87
N GLY A 3 -21.55 22.05 -2.86
CA GLY A 3 -21.25 20.70 -2.39
C GLY A 3 -20.96 19.69 -3.48
N ASP A 4 -20.80 18.44 -3.09
CA ASP A 4 -20.44 17.34 -3.97
C ASP A 4 -21.68 16.71 -4.57
N ILE A 5 -21.69 16.53 -5.90
CA ILE A 5 -22.75 15.89 -6.64
C ILE A 5 -22.15 14.74 -7.45
N ALA A 6 -22.55 13.54 -7.12
CA ALA A 6 -22.06 12.33 -7.77
C ALA A 6 -23.19 11.50 -8.36
N SER A 7 -22.94 10.91 -9.52
CA SER A 7 -23.80 9.89 -10.13
C SER A 7 -23.01 8.62 -10.37
N THR A 8 -23.41 7.51 -9.76
CA THR A 8 -22.67 6.24 -9.86
C THR A 8 -22.93 5.48 -11.16
N ASP A 9 -24.10 5.67 -11.80
CA ASP A 9 -24.52 4.86 -12.94
C ASP A 9 -25.13 5.70 -14.10
N GLY A 10 -25.09 7.04 -14.00
CA GLY A 10 -25.79 7.90 -14.96
C GLY A 10 -24.93 8.95 -15.62
N GLY A 11 -25.30 9.34 -16.82
CA GLY A 11 -24.94 10.60 -17.45
C GLY A 11 -25.83 11.75 -16.98
N TYR A 12 -25.54 12.94 -17.43
CA TYR A 12 -26.29 14.18 -17.16
C TYR A 12 -26.20 14.64 -15.71
N VAL A 13 -25.01 15.03 -15.31
CA VAL A 13 -24.72 15.65 -13.99
C VAL A 13 -24.56 17.16 -14.15
N GLY A 14 -25.23 17.93 -13.33
CA GLY A 14 -25.11 19.39 -13.36
C GLY A 14 -25.27 20.01 -11.99
N GLY A 15 -24.53 21.09 -11.73
CA GLY A 15 -24.62 21.80 -10.48
C GLY A 15 -26.00 22.37 -10.17
N ILE A 16 -26.85 22.62 -11.19
CA ILE A 16 -28.23 23.07 -11.05
C ILE A 16 -29.18 22.00 -11.54
N ALA A 17 -28.95 21.42 -12.73
CA ALA A 17 -29.78 20.39 -13.30
C ALA A 17 -28.97 19.34 -14.07
N GLY A 18 -29.35 18.07 -13.99
CA GLY A 18 -28.75 17.02 -14.84
C GLY A 18 -29.06 17.29 -16.31
N ALA A 19 -30.34 17.49 -16.66
CA ALA A 19 -30.78 17.92 -17.98
C ALA A 19 -31.91 18.94 -17.87
N SER A 20 -31.95 19.93 -18.78
CA SER A 20 -32.96 20.96 -18.81
C SER A 20 -33.31 21.33 -20.24
N TRP A 21 -34.59 21.20 -20.60
CA TRP A 21 -35.15 21.67 -21.86
C TRP A 21 -35.84 23.05 -21.71
N GLY A 22 -35.70 23.68 -20.55
CA GLY A 22 -36.20 25.01 -20.25
C GLY A 22 -35.06 26.01 -20.09
N THR A 23 -35.37 27.14 -19.44
CA THR A 23 -34.40 28.20 -19.15
C THR A 23 -33.84 28.03 -17.71
N ILE A 24 -32.53 28.01 -17.62
CA ILE A 24 -31.80 28.20 -16.36
C ILE A 24 -31.15 29.58 -16.45
N ARG A 25 -31.43 30.45 -15.51
CA ARG A 25 -30.88 31.82 -15.48
C ARG A 25 -30.60 32.29 -14.05
N ASP A 26 -29.76 33.33 -13.96
CA ASP A 26 -29.42 34.00 -12.69
C ASP A 26 -29.07 32.98 -11.61
N SER A 27 -28.22 31.98 -11.97
CA SER A 27 -27.94 30.82 -11.15
C SER A 27 -26.45 30.65 -10.92
N TRP A 28 -26.10 30.14 -9.73
CA TRP A 28 -24.70 29.96 -9.31
C TRP A 28 -24.45 28.53 -8.81
N ALA A 29 -23.37 27.96 -9.28
CA ALA A 29 -22.94 26.64 -8.84
C ALA A 29 -21.46 26.64 -8.42
N LYS A 30 -21.20 26.20 -7.21
CA LYS A 30 -19.88 25.95 -6.65
C LYS A 30 -19.86 24.51 -6.16
N CYS A 31 -19.43 23.59 -7.01
CA CYS A 31 -19.63 22.16 -6.81
C CYS A 31 -18.42 21.35 -7.26
N HIS A 32 -18.20 20.24 -6.60
CA HIS A 32 -17.42 19.12 -7.13
C HIS A 32 -18.40 18.13 -7.76
N LEU A 33 -18.16 17.77 -9.03
CA LEU A 33 -19.07 16.96 -9.84
C LEU A 33 -18.36 15.69 -10.29
N SER A 34 -19.05 14.55 -10.19
CA SER A 34 -18.55 13.29 -10.72
C SER A 34 -19.68 12.47 -11.35
N GLY A 35 -19.35 11.67 -12.36
CA GLY A 35 -20.35 10.86 -13.05
C GLY A 35 -19.81 10.21 -14.33
N GLY A 36 -20.72 9.76 -15.17
CA GLY A 36 -20.42 9.25 -16.50
C GLY A 36 -20.19 10.36 -17.52
N ASP A 37 -21.10 10.52 -18.47
CA ASP A 37 -21.03 11.52 -19.54
C ASP A 37 -21.93 12.72 -19.24
N TYR A 38 -21.76 13.83 -19.97
CA TYR A 38 -22.57 15.05 -19.89
C TYR A 38 -22.54 15.68 -18.50
N ILE A 39 -21.37 16.15 -18.10
CA ILE A 39 -21.19 16.83 -16.81
C ILE A 39 -20.94 18.31 -17.03
N GLY A 40 -21.78 19.17 -16.42
CA GLY A 40 -21.64 20.62 -16.57
C GLY A 40 -21.91 21.40 -15.29
N GLY A 41 -21.21 22.52 -15.11
CA GLY A 41 -21.34 23.35 -13.92
C GLY A 41 -22.77 23.85 -13.67
N VAL A 42 -23.51 24.19 -14.70
CA VAL A 42 -24.93 24.54 -14.61
C VAL A 42 -25.80 23.33 -14.95
N ALA A 43 -25.59 22.71 -16.13
CA ALA A 43 -26.38 21.57 -16.59
C ALA A 43 -25.51 20.52 -17.29
N GLY A 44 -25.82 19.24 -17.11
CA GLY A 44 -25.26 18.17 -17.95
C GLY A 44 -25.65 18.33 -19.40
N LEU A 45 -26.96 18.58 -19.67
CA LEU A 45 -27.50 18.98 -20.96
C LEU A 45 -28.41 20.21 -20.80
N GLY A 46 -28.16 21.28 -21.53
CA GLY A 46 -28.91 22.52 -21.41
C GLY A 46 -29.55 22.98 -22.72
N ALA A 47 -30.71 23.69 -22.63
CA ALA A 47 -31.36 24.35 -23.77
C ALA A 47 -31.15 25.86 -23.72
N THR A 48 -31.50 26.53 -22.63
CA THR A 48 -31.28 27.96 -22.45
C THR A 48 -30.57 28.22 -21.15
N LEU A 49 -29.37 28.84 -21.23
CA LEU A 49 -28.51 29.13 -20.08
C LEU A 49 -28.10 30.61 -20.14
N GLU A 50 -28.62 31.42 -19.21
CA GLU A 50 -28.44 32.87 -19.20
C GLU A 50 -27.96 33.37 -17.85
N ASN A 51 -26.91 34.19 -17.83
CA ASN A 51 -26.38 34.85 -16.64
C ASN A 51 -26.13 33.86 -15.48
N CYS A 52 -25.47 32.74 -15.81
CA CYS A 52 -25.07 31.72 -14.82
C CYS A 52 -23.56 31.75 -14.56
N HIS A 53 -23.18 31.52 -13.32
CA HIS A 53 -21.79 31.64 -12.89
C HIS A 53 -21.35 30.39 -12.13
N THR A 54 -20.21 29.82 -12.53
CA THR A 54 -19.76 28.55 -11.98
C THR A 54 -18.32 28.53 -11.52
N LEU A 55 -18.10 27.85 -10.41
CA LEU A 55 -16.80 27.43 -9.90
C LEU A 55 -16.89 25.93 -9.61
N VAL A 56 -16.51 25.10 -10.56
CA VAL A 56 -16.70 23.65 -10.47
C VAL A 56 -15.44 22.88 -10.80
N GLU A 57 -15.23 21.78 -10.09
CA GLU A 57 -14.30 20.73 -10.45
C GLU A 57 -15.06 19.52 -10.96
N ILE A 58 -14.53 18.89 -12.01
CA ILE A 58 -15.10 17.68 -12.62
C ILE A 58 -14.02 16.62 -12.69
N GLU A 59 -14.33 15.42 -12.20
CA GLU A 59 -13.43 14.27 -12.30
C GLU A 59 -13.16 13.88 -13.74
N GLU A 60 -11.96 13.37 -14.01
CA GLU A 60 -11.53 12.91 -15.33
C GLU A 60 -12.23 11.60 -15.76
N GLY A 61 -12.24 11.32 -17.06
CA GLY A 61 -12.66 10.04 -17.62
C GLY A 61 -14.04 10.02 -18.25
N SER A 62 -14.74 11.15 -18.30
CA SER A 62 -16.05 11.29 -18.94
C SER A 62 -15.96 12.04 -20.27
N ALA A 63 -16.97 11.89 -21.12
CA ALA A 63 -17.17 12.71 -22.32
C ALA A 63 -18.15 13.85 -22.03
N TYR A 64 -18.10 14.92 -22.81
CA TYR A 64 -18.96 16.08 -22.67
C TYR A 64 -18.86 16.77 -21.32
N LEU A 65 -17.64 17.27 -21.01
CA LEU A 65 -17.33 17.98 -19.78
C LEU A 65 -17.26 19.49 -20.05
N GLY A 66 -18.04 20.28 -19.32
CA GLY A 66 -18.01 21.72 -19.45
C GLY A 66 -18.21 22.47 -18.13
N ALA A 67 -17.48 23.56 -17.93
CA ALA A 67 -17.64 24.38 -16.74
C ALA A 67 -19.06 25.00 -16.64
N VAL A 68 -19.76 25.19 -17.77
CA VAL A 68 -21.15 25.68 -17.81
C VAL A 68 -22.10 24.53 -18.14
N ALA A 69 -21.91 23.83 -19.26
CA ALA A 69 -22.70 22.65 -19.58
C ALA A 69 -21.85 21.56 -20.21
N GLY A 70 -22.23 20.29 -19.98
CA GLY A 70 -21.63 19.15 -20.68
C GLY A 70 -21.91 19.24 -22.19
N ASP A 71 -23.17 19.48 -22.56
CA ASP A 71 -23.60 19.73 -23.93
C ASP A 71 -24.83 20.62 -23.94
N VAL A 72 -25.21 21.13 -25.10
CA VAL A 72 -26.41 21.94 -25.31
C VAL A 72 -27.15 21.49 -26.54
N ASP A 73 -28.51 21.72 -26.57
CA ASP A 73 -29.31 21.45 -27.72
C ASP A 73 -28.87 22.28 -28.94
N ALA A 74 -29.17 21.81 -30.16
CA ALA A 74 -28.79 22.47 -31.41
C ALA A 74 -29.31 23.91 -31.53
N ASP A 75 -30.47 24.18 -30.93
CA ASP A 75 -31.15 25.50 -30.93
C ASP A 75 -30.96 26.24 -29.59
N ALA A 76 -29.96 25.85 -28.78
CA ALA A 76 -29.72 26.40 -27.46
C ALA A 76 -29.39 27.90 -27.48
N ALA A 77 -29.92 28.63 -26.50
CA ALA A 77 -29.56 30.02 -26.23
C ALA A 77 -28.64 30.07 -25.00
N VAL A 78 -27.38 30.38 -25.21
CA VAL A 78 -26.37 30.47 -24.15
C VAL A 78 -25.81 31.88 -24.16
N SER A 79 -25.97 32.64 -23.06
CA SER A 79 -25.49 34.05 -22.98
C SER A 79 -25.08 34.47 -21.57
N ASP A 80 -24.12 35.35 -21.48
CA ASP A 80 -23.72 36.06 -20.26
C ASP A 80 -23.29 35.13 -19.11
N ASN A 81 -22.84 33.90 -19.41
CA ASN A 81 -22.38 32.95 -18.43
C ASN A 81 -20.88 33.15 -18.20
N THR A 82 -20.41 33.00 -16.95
CA THR A 82 -19.01 33.03 -16.61
C THR A 82 -18.60 31.85 -15.74
N PHE A 83 -17.34 31.47 -15.86
CA PHE A 83 -16.78 30.38 -15.06
C PHE A 83 -15.31 30.62 -14.76
N THR A 84 -14.83 29.98 -13.70
CA THR A 84 -13.40 29.91 -13.41
C THR A 84 -12.97 28.43 -13.46
N SER A 85 -12.05 28.13 -14.35
CA SER A 85 -11.40 26.83 -14.45
C SER A 85 -10.13 26.94 -15.30
N GLU A 86 -9.09 26.26 -14.92
CA GLU A 86 -7.86 26.15 -15.71
C GLU A 86 -7.89 24.96 -16.68
N ARG A 87 -8.81 24.02 -16.47
CA ARG A 87 -8.87 22.73 -17.18
C ARG A 87 -10.09 22.61 -18.10
N LEU A 88 -11.19 23.22 -17.73
CA LEU A 88 -12.46 23.06 -18.43
C LEU A 88 -12.72 24.23 -19.39
N GLY A 89 -13.23 23.94 -20.60
CA GLY A 89 -13.93 24.88 -21.42
C GLY A 89 -15.37 25.08 -20.95
N ALA A 90 -16.07 26.00 -21.54
CA ALA A 90 -17.48 26.28 -21.20
C ALA A 90 -18.42 25.11 -21.49
N LEU A 91 -18.29 24.53 -22.70
CA LEU A 91 -19.12 23.45 -23.23
C LEU A 91 -18.19 22.40 -23.86
N ASP A 92 -18.23 21.16 -23.41
CA ASP A 92 -17.43 20.05 -23.95
C ASP A 92 -15.98 20.43 -24.30
N GLY A 93 -15.30 21.14 -23.37
CA GLY A 93 -13.93 21.59 -23.56
C GLY A 93 -13.77 22.79 -24.49
N ILE A 94 -14.85 23.45 -24.97
CA ILE A 94 -14.82 24.58 -25.86
C ILE A 94 -15.10 25.87 -25.09
N SER A 95 -14.29 26.93 -25.31
CA SER A 95 -14.64 28.28 -24.93
C SER A 95 -15.72 28.83 -25.85
N TYR A 96 -16.80 29.33 -25.29
CA TYR A 96 -17.96 29.80 -26.03
C TYR A 96 -18.02 31.33 -25.97
N ALA A 97 -17.13 31.99 -26.76
CA ALA A 97 -16.92 33.44 -26.75
C ALA A 97 -18.20 34.25 -26.89
N GLY A 98 -18.41 35.20 -25.95
CA GLY A 98 -19.61 36.05 -25.91
C GLY A 98 -20.85 35.36 -25.36
N HIS A 99 -20.78 34.06 -25.01
CA HIS A 99 -21.91 33.29 -24.49
C HIS A 99 -21.56 32.64 -23.14
N ALA A 100 -20.31 32.25 -22.95
CA ALA A 100 -19.79 31.72 -21.71
C ALA A 100 -18.28 31.97 -21.68
N GLU A 101 -17.82 32.86 -20.82
CA GLU A 101 -16.42 33.32 -20.78
C GLU A 101 -15.68 32.83 -19.55
N PRO A 102 -14.44 32.32 -19.70
CA PRO A 102 -13.56 32.09 -18.58
C PRO A 102 -13.16 33.43 -17.94
N VAL A 103 -13.27 33.53 -16.66
CA VAL A 103 -12.80 34.67 -15.88
C VAL A 103 -11.89 34.20 -14.74
N ASP A 104 -11.00 35.08 -14.25
CA ASP A 104 -10.21 34.77 -13.05
C ASP A 104 -11.12 34.70 -11.81
N PHE A 105 -10.60 34.07 -10.77
CA PHE A 105 -11.34 33.81 -9.54
C PHE A 105 -11.83 35.10 -8.86
N ASP A 106 -11.02 36.15 -8.83
CA ASP A 106 -11.39 37.43 -8.21
C ASP A 106 -12.49 38.13 -9.00
N THR A 107 -12.42 38.08 -10.32
CA THR A 107 -13.47 38.58 -11.21
C THR A 107 -14.78 37.83 -11.01
N LEU A 108 -14.74 36.49 -10.92
CA LEU A 108 -15.92 35.69 -10.63
C LEU A 108 -16.55 36.09 -9.29
N CYS A 109 -15.76 36.17 -8.23
CA CYS A 109 -16.24 36.49 -6.88
C CYS A 109 -16.78 37.92 -6.73
N THR A 110 -16.37 38.85 -7.61
CA THR A 110 -16.84 40.24 -7.63
C THR A 110 -17.94 40.49 -8.66
N THR A 111 -18.34 39.50 -9.44
CA THR A 111 -19.46 39.60 -10.39
C THR A 111 -20.76 39.90 -9.64
N PRO A 112 -21.54 40.90 -10.09
CA PRO A 112 -22.80 41.27 -9.43
C PRO A 112 -23.77 40.10 -9.31
N GLY A 113 -24.22 39.84 -8.09
CA GLY A 113 -25.14 38.74 -7.80
C GLY A 113 -24.46 37.45 -7.35
N VAL A 114 -23.17 37.25 -7.61
CA VAL A 114 -22.43 36.09 -7.07
C VAL A 114 -22.35 36.19 -5.54
N PRO A 115 -22.74 35.16 -4.80
CA PRO A 115 -22.72 35.17 -3.35
C PRO A 115 -21.29 35.29 -2.79
N GLU A 116 -21.10 36.04 -1.70
CA GLU A 116 -19.82 36.16 -0.98
C GLU A 116 -19.19 34.79 -0.62
N SER A 117 -20.03 33.77 -0.39
CA SER A 117 -19.58 32.41 -0.10
C SER A 117 -18.81 31.74 -1.25
N PHE A 118 -18.85 32.27 -2.47
CA PHE A 118 -18.00 31.78 -3.56
C PHE A 118 -16.50 32.01 -3.27
N SER A 119 -16.15 33.10 -2.62
CA SER A 119 -14.77 33.41 -2.24
C SER A 119 -14.21 32.53 -1.10
N ARG A 120 -15.08 31.80 -0.39
CA ARG A 120 -14.66 30.90 0.72
C ARG A 120 -14.35 29.54 0.16
N LEU A 121 -13.10 29.18 0.14
CA LEU A 121 -12.64 27.85 -0.24
C LEU A 121 -12.15 27.12 0.99
N GLU A 122 -12.59 25.85 1.16
CA GLU A 122 -12.25 25.04 2.32
C GLU A 122 -12.24 23.54 1.98
N LEU A 123 -11.31 22.81 2.56
CA LEU A 123 -11.34 21.36 2.62
C LEU A 123 -12.00 20.93 3.94
N THR A 124 -13.02 20.08 3.86
CA THR A 124 -13.66 19.47 5.02
C THR A 124 -13.16 18.05 5.19
N PHE A 125 -12.37 17.81 6.22
CA PHE A 125 -11.83 16.50 6.55
C PHE A 125 -12.79 15.75 7.47
N VAL A 126 -13.19 14.55 7.05
CA VAL A 126 -14.19 13.71 7.73
C VAL A 126 -13.58 12.34 8.03
N ALA A 127 -13.84 11.79 9.19
CA ALA A 127 -13.47 10.43 9.56
C ALA A 127 -14.63 9.71 10.24
N ASP A 128 -15.02 8.54 9.72
CA ASP A 128 -16.20 7.78 10.17
C ASP A 128 -17.48 8.67 10.25
N GLY A 129 -17.67 9.56 9.26
CA GLY A 129 -18.82 10.46 9.18
C GLY A 129 -18.80 11.65 10.17
N VAL A 130 -17.67 11.88 10.86
CA VAL A 130 -17.49 13.00 11.79
C VAL A 130 -16.46 13.97 11.22
N VAL A 131 -16.81 15.26 11.18
CA VAL A 131 -15.88 16.31 10.76
C VAL A 131 -14.72 16.38 11.75
N VAL A 132 -13.51 16.16 11.24
CA VAL A 132 -12.25 16.25 11.99
C VAL A 132 -11.78 17.68 12.02
N GLU A 133 -11.71 18.32 10.83
CA GLU A 133 -11.25 19.69 10.69
C GLU A 133 -11.79 20.30 9.39
N VAL A 134 -11.93 21.63 9.37
CA VAL A 134 -12.23 22.41 8.17
C VAL A 134 -11.05 23.36 7.95
N VAL A 135 -10.32 23.18 6.85
CA VAL A 135 -9.11 23.96 6.54
C VAL A 135 -9.41 24.92 5.40
N PRO A 136 -9.44 26.24 5.64
CA PRO A 136 -9.61 27.24 4.58
C PRO A 136 -8.33 27.38 3.76
N PHE A 137 -8.47 27.66 2.46
CA PHE A 137 -7.36 27.90 1.55
C PHE A 137 -7.68 29.02 0.56
N GLN A 138 -6.65 29.55 -0.14
CA GLN A 138 -6.78 30.52 -1.24
C GLN A 138 -6.83 29.76 -2.57
N TYR A 139 -7.58 30.29 -3.55
CA TYR A 139 -7.64 29.71 -4.89
C TYR A 139 -6.25 29.61 -5.51
N GLY A 140 -5.87 28.44 -5.99
CA GLY A 140 -4.57 28.16 -6.57
C GLY A 140 -3.42 28.02 -5.55
N GLU A 141 -3.73 28.00 -4.27
CA GLU A 141 -2.77 27.72 -3.20
C GLU A 141 -3.04 26.36 -2.55
N GLY A 142 -2.06 25.84 -1.85
CA GLY A 142 -2.18 24.57 -1.10
C GLY A 142 -2.47 24.80 0.38
N ILE A 143 -2.48 23.69 1.13
CA ILE A 143 -2.51 23.70 2.59
C ILE A 143 -1.15 23.26 3.15
N ASP A 144 -0.74 23.84 4.28
CA ASP A 144 0.59 23.58 4.87
C ASP A 144 0.73 22.17 5.45
N ALA A 145 -0.34 21.60 5.99
CA ALA A 145 -0.34 20.30 6.63
C ALA A 145 -1.74 19.65 6.60
N LEU A 146 -1.74 18.32 6.52
CA LEU A 146 -2.97 17.53 6.67
C LEU A 146 -3.32 17.35 8.15
N PRO A 147 -4.62 17.38 8.51
CA PRO A 147 -5.07 17.07 9.87
C PRO A 147 -4.70 15.64 10.29
N GLU A 148 -4.51 15.43 11.59
CA GLU A 148 -4.29 14.09 12.13
C GLU A 148 -5.58 13.26 12.03
N ILE A 149 -5.47 12.05 11.45
CA ILE A 149 -6.61 11.14 11.35
C ILE A 149 -6.84 10.46 12.71
N PRO A 150 -8.07 10.46 13.25
CA PRO A 150 -8.37 9.74 14.48
C PRO A 150 -8.00 8.26 14.39
N ALA A 151 -7.21 7.77 15.34
CA ALA A 151 -6.76 6.38 15.35
C ALA A 151 -7.94 5.41 15.50
N LYS A 152 -7.98 4.37 14.63
CA LYS A 152 -8.95 3.28 14.69
C LYS A 152 -8.24 1.97 14.97
N LYS A 153 -8.67 1.28 16.03
CA LYS A 153 -8.01 0.04 16.46
C LYS A 153 -7.94 -1.01 15.34
N GLY A 154 -6.73 -1.47 15.04
CA GLY A 154 -6.49 -2.51 14.04
C GLY A 154 -6.59 -2.04 12.60
N CYS A 155 -6.46 -0.73 12.35
CA CYS A 155 -6.45 -0.15 11.02
C CYS A 155 -5.29 0.83 10.87
N SER A 156 -4.75 0.93 9.66
CA SER A 156 -4.05 2.12 9.19
C SER A 156 -5.07 3.11 8.63
N ALA A 157 -4.70 4.38 8.54
CA ALA A 157 -5.57 5.40 7.98
C ALA A 157 -4.78 6.33 7.06
N SER A 158 -5.43 6.78 5.99
CA SER A 158 -4.89 7.78 5.06
C SER A 158 -5.98 8.72 4.60
N TRP A 159 -5.61 9.96 4.28
CA TRP A 159 -6.45 10.84 3.48
C TRP A 159 -6.38 10.43 2.02
N PRO A 160 -7.42 10.73 1.20
CA PRO A 160 -7.41 10.49 -0.23
C PRO A 160 -6.17 11.07 -0.92
N ASP A 161 -5.71 10.42 -1.98
CA ASP A 161 -4.58 10.91 -2.79
C ASP A 161 -5.03 12.10 -3.65
N LEU A 162 -4.70 13.32 -3.22
CA LEU A 162 -5.02 14.58 -3.85
C LEU A 162 -3.76 15.45 -3.89
N ASP A 163 -3.63 16.29 -4.90
CA ASP A 163 -2.60 17.35 -4.91
C ASP A 163 -2.98 18.47 -3.93
N TYR A 164 -2.52 18.34 -2.70
CA TYR A 164 -2.76 19.32 -1.65
C TYR A 164 -1.93 20.62 -1.79
N THR A 165 -1.09 20.72 -2.81
CA THR A 165 -0.26 21.91 -3.04
C THR A 165 -0.92 22.94 -3.94
N TYR A 166 -1.97 22.55 -4.68
CA TYR A 166 -2.68 23.42 -5.60
C TYR A 166 -4.19 23.09 -5.61
N LEU A 167 -4.97 23.93 -4.97
CA LEU A 167 -6.39 23.71 -4.74
C LEU A 167 -7.24 24.79 -5.39
N THR A 168 -8.28 24.40 -6.12
CA THR A 168 -9.15 25.30 -6.87
C THR A 168 -10.61 25.19 -6.47
N ALA A 169 -11.02 24.17 -5.70
CA ALA A 169 -12.38 23.95 -5.26
C ALA A 169 -12.47 23.42 -3.83
N SER A 170 -13.56 23.77 -3.16
CA SER A 170 -13.92 23.16 -1.87
C SER A 170 -14.33 21.71 -2.06
N GLN A 171 -13.84 20.82 -1.19
CA GLN A 171 -14.12 19.39 -1.22
C GLN A 171 -14.31 18.83 0.19
N THR A 172 -15.06 17.73 0.28
CA THR A 172 -15.14 16.92 1.49
C THR A 172 -14.31 15.66 1.29
N LEU A 173 -13.37 15.42 2.19
CA LEU A 173 -12.41 14.32 2.13
C LEU A 173 -12.70 13.36 3.27
N GLU A 174 -13.09 12.13 2.95
CA GLU A 174 -13.33 11.07 3.94
C GLU A 174 -12.05 10.26 4.14
N ALA A 175 -11.66 10.05 5.40
CA ALA A 175 -10.51 9.23 5.75
C ALA A 175 -10.76 7.76 5.40
N GLU A 176 -9.78 7.14 4.74
CA GLU A 176 -9.79 5.73 4.42
C GLU A 176 -9.13 4.92 5.53
N TYR A 177 -9.88 3.98 6.13
CA TYR A 177 -9.40 3.06 7.14
C TYR A 177 -9.20 1.66 6.56
N THR A 178 -7.94 1.23 6.48
CA THR A 178 -7.58 -0.09 5.98
C THR A 178 -7.22 -1.02 7.13
N PRO A 179 -7.92 -2.16 7.31
CA PRO A 179 -7.60 -3.13 8.36
C PRO A 179 -6.19 -3.68 8.23
N TYR A 180 -5.52 -3.92 9.36
CA TYR A 180 -4.23 -4.59 9.38
C TYR A 180 -4.38 -6.05 8.94
N THR A 181 -3.37 -6.56 8.24
CA THR A 181 -3.23 -7.99 7.97
C THR A 181 -2.45 -8.67 9.08
N SER A 182 -2.82 -9.92 9.39
CA SER A 182 -2.16 -10.71 10.44
C SER A 182 -1.06 -11.61 9.92
N ALA A 183 -0.93 -11.76 8.59
CA ALA A 183 0.07 -12.63 7.98
C ALA A 183 0.57 -12.06 6.65
N LEU A 184 1.88 -12.21 6.41
CA LEU A 184 2.53 -11.94 5.15
C LEU A 184 3.17 -13.23 4.63
N THR A 185 3.25 -13.40 3.32
CA THR A 185 3.90 -14.55 2.68
C THR A 185 4.80 -14.10 1.53
N ASP A 186 5.82 -14.90 1.24
CA ASP A 186 6.68 -14.73 0.07
C ASP A 186 6.02 -15.17 -1.24
N GLY A 187 4.77 -15.63 -1.19
CA GLY A 187 3.94 -16.02 -2.33
C GLY A 187 3.85 -17.54 -2.54
N GLY A 188 2.99 -17.92 -3.50
CA GLY A 188 2.75 -19.33 -3.86
C GLY A 188 1.74 -20.06 -2.95
N GLU A 189 1.35 -21.28 -3.37
CA GLU A 189 0.41 -22.13 -2.63
C GLU A 189 1.03 -22.71 -1.34
N LEU A 190 2.35 -22.88 -1.33
CA LEU A 190 3.12 -23.37 -0.18
C LEU A 190 4.30 -22.45 0.04
N PRO A 191 4.11 -21.32 0.75
CA PRO A 191 5.17 -20.35 0.97
C PRO A 191 6.37 -20.97 1.71
N GLU A 192 7.57 -20.54 1.36
CA GLU A 192 8.79 -20.91 2.07
C GLU A 192 8.90 -20.12 3.38
N ILE A 193 8.53 -18.84 3.28
CA ILE A 193 8.47 -17.91 4.42
C ILE A 193 7.05 -17.39 4.59
N LEU A 194 6.53 -17.50 5.81
CA LEU A 194 5.32 -16.86 6.26
C LEU A 194 5.65 -16.08 7.52
N VAL A 195 5.04 -14.93 7.69
CA VAL A 195 5.28 -14.08 8.86
C VAL A 195 3.95 -13.69 9.50
N ASP A 196 3.78 -14.02 10.77
CA ASP A 196 2.61 -13.64 11.56
C ASP A 196 2.91 -12.42 12.43
N GLY A 197 1.99 -11.46 12.41
CA GLY A 197 2.15 -10.20 13.13
C GLY A 197 0.94 -9.28 12.98
N SER A 198 1.18 -8.00 13.01
CA SER A 198 0.19 -6.96 12.72
C SER A 198 0.81 -5.99 11.73
N PHE A 199 0.33 -5.98 10.51
CA PHE A 199 0.95 -5.29 9.39
C PHE A 199 -0.05 -4.39 8.67
N SER A 200 0.43 -3.27 8.12
CA SER A 200 -0.39 -2.46 7.21
C SER A 200 -0.70 -3.20 5.91
N SER A 201 -1.62 -2.68 5.13
CA SER A 201 -1.94 -3.25 3.80
C SER A 201 -0.81 -3.12 2.78
N ARG A 202 0.19 -2.25 3.03
CA ARG A 202 1.35 -2.04 2.17
C ARG A 202 2.59 -2.81 2.62
N ALA A 203 2.50 -3.53 3.73
CA ALA A 203 3.59 -4.32 4.24
C ALA A 203 3.95 -5.47 3.29
N GLN A 204 5.23 -5.75 3.18
CA GLN A 204 5.77 -6.81 2.34
C GLN A 204 6.79 -7.63 3.10
N VAL A 205 6.87 -8.91 2.76
CA VAL A 205 7.94 -9.79 3.20
C VAL A 205 8.75 -10.25 2.00
N SER A 206 10.06 -10.25 2.15
CA SER A 206 11.00 -10.82 1.18
C SER A 206 12.04 -11.66 1.91
N HIS A 207 12.64 -12.61 1.20
CA HIS A 207 13.76 -13.36 1.75
C HIS A 207 14.83 -13.62 0.69
N THR A 208 16.06 -13.84 1.17
CA THR A 208 17.18 -14.32 0.38
C THR A 208 17.83 -15.49 1.07
N THR A 209 18.47 -16.36 0.30
CA THR A 209 19.18 -17.52 0.84
C THR A 209 20.66 -17.50 0.42
N GLU A 210 21.53 -17.92 1.33
CA GLU A 210 22.98 -18.01 1.12
C GLU A 210 23.55 -19.25 1.81
N GLU A 211 24.50 -19.95 1.15
CA GLU A 211 25.25 -21.02 1.79
C GLU A 211 26.32 -20.41 2.71
N VAL A 212 26.27 -20.78 3.98
CA VAL A 212 27.19 -20.26 5.02
C VAL A 212 27.91 -21.38 5.73
N ALA A 213 29.11 -21.07 6.23
CA ALA A 213 29.87 -21.96 7.11
C ALA A 213 30.51 -21.15 8.22
N TRP A 214 30.51 -21.68 9.44
CA TRP A 214 31.11 -21.04 10.61
C TRP A 214 31.62 -22.08 11.60
N THR A 215 32.36 -21.61 12.60
CA THR A 215 32.85 -22.44 13.69
C THR A 215 32.29 -21.96 15.02
N ASP A 216 31.74 -22.88 15.81
CA ASP A 216 31.28 -22.62 17.16
C ASP A 216 31.76 -23.72 18.11
N GLY A 217 32.32 -23.35 19.28
CA GLY A 217 32.85 -24.30 20.27
C GLY A 217 33.92 -25.27 19.73
N GLY A 218 34.58 -24.93 18.61
CA GLY A 218 35.57 -25.78 17.94
C GLY A 218 34.96 -26.81 16.97
N ALA A 219 33.66 -26.79 16.76
CA ALA A 219 32.96 -27.57 15.73
C ALA A 219 32.66 -26.70 14.50
N GLU A 220 32.78 -27.30 13.29
CA GLU A 220 32.43 -26.65 12.04
C GLU A 220 30.96 -26.91 11.73
N TYR A 221 30.27 -25.88 11.33
CA TYR A 221 28.86 -25.90 10.89
C TYR A 221 28.74 -25.33 9.50
N ALA A 222 27.81 -25.85 8.72
CA ALA A 222 27.44 -25.33 7.42
C ALA A 222 25.94 -25.54 7.18
N GLY A 223 25.34 -24.64 6.42
CA GLY A 223 23.94 -24.74 6.05
C GLY A 223 23.47 -23.57 5.19
N THR A 224 22.20 -23.59 4.84
CA THR A 224 21.56 -22.49 4.13
C THR A 224 21.05 -21.46 5.12
N ALA A 225 21.58 -20.25 5.05
CA ALA A 225 21.08 -19.10 5.80
C ALA A 225 19.94 -18.44 5.04
N TYR A 226 18.91 -18.04 5.78
CA TYR A 226 17.77 -17.26 5.31
C TYR A 226 17.87 -15.86 5.92
N THR A 227 17.84 -14.84 5.07
CA THR A 227 17.66 -13.45 5.52
C THR A 227 16.26 -13.02 5.15
N VAL A 228 15.40 -12.87 6.13
CA VAL A 228 14.00 -12.44 5.99
C VAL A 228 13.92 -10.97 6.34
N THR A 229 13.34 -10.18 5.43
CA THR A 229 13.09 -8.76 5.61
C THR A 229 11.59 -8.50 5.54
N VAL A 230 11.07 -7.83 6.56
CA VAL A 230 9.70 -7.32 6.64
C VAL A 230 9.77 -5.80 6.54
N GLU A 231 9.15 -5.24 5.53
CA GLU A 231 9.03 -3.80 5.31
C GLU A 231 7.56 -3.39 5.49
N ASP A 232 7.32 -2.46 6.38
CA ASP A 232 6.00 -1.84 6.58
C ASP A 232 6.18 -0.33 6.60
N PRO A 233 5.77 0.37 5.51
CA PRO A 233 5.96 1.81 5.41
C PRO A 233 5.03 2.62 6.33
N ASP A 234 3.98 2.00 6.89
CA ASP A 234 2.95 2.68 7.66
C ASP A 234 3.04 2.43 9.16
N LEU A 235 3.78 1.40 9.57
CA LEU A 235 3.89 1.00 10.97
C LEU A 235 5.35 0.80 11.38
N GLU A 236 5.70 1.32 12.56
CA GLU A 236 6.90 0.86 13.25
C GLU A 236 6.74 -0.63 13.58
N GLN A 237 7.75 -1.41 13.24
CA GLN A 237 7.67 -2.86 13.38
C GLN A 237 7.55 -3.28 14.83
N ALA A 238 6.41 -3.90 15.15
CA ALA A 238 6.23 -4.68 16.35
C ALA A 238 6.91 -6.06 16.22
N ALA A 239 6.96 -6.80 17.32
CA ALA A 239 7.39 -8.20 17.29
C ALA A 239 6.51 -9.03 16.33
N TYR A 240 7.16 -9.92 15.58
CA TYR A 240 6.50 -10.84 14.67
C TYR A 240 7.13 -12.23 14.73
N THR A 241 6.44 -13.23 14.21
CA THR A 241 6.92 -14.61 14.14
C THR A 241 7.16 -15.01 12.70
N VAL A 242 8.39 -15.40 12.38
CA VAL A 242 8.75 -15.98 11.09
C VAL A 242 8.49 -17.48 11.15
N HIS A 243 7.76 -17.99 10.16
CA HIS A 243 7.56 -19.40 9.90
C HIS A 243 8.39 -19.78 8.67
N CYS A 244 9.45 -20.54 8.85
CA CYS A 244 10.26 -21.07 7.77
C CYS A 244 9.91 -22.52 7.52
N ARG A 245 9.52 -22.85 6.27
CA ARG A 245 9.20 -24.23 5.90
C ARG A 245 10.46 -25.09 5.94
N LEU A 246 10.36 -26.22 6.62
CA LEU A 246 11.46 -27.18 6.70
C LEU A 246 11.81 -27.75 5.31
N PRO A 247 13.10 -27.76 4.93
CA PRO A 247 13.55 -28.38 3.66
C PRO A 247 13.16 -29.87 3.56
N ASP A 248 13.21 -30.59 4.66
CA ASP A 248 12.77 -31.98 4.78
C ASP A 248 12.07 -32.19 6.14
N PRO A 249 10.72 -32.31 6.18
CA PRO A 249 9.97 -32.52 7.42
C PRO A 249 10.29 -33.81 8.17
N GLY A 250 10.95 -34.78 7.50
CA GLY A 250 11.41 -36.05 8.12
C GLY A 250 12.70 -35.91 8.91
N LYS A 251 13.37 -34.79 8.82
CA LYS A 251 14.66 -34.51 9.49
C LYS A 251 14.48 -33.59 10.68
N ARG A 252 15.51 -33.56 11.53
CA ARG A 252 15.58 -32.60 12.65
C ARG A 252 16.62 -31.55 12.35
N TYR A 253 16.28 -30.31 12.69
CA TYR A 253 17.15 -29.18 12.47
C TYR A 253 17.47 -28.47 13.78
N ASP A 254 18.68 -27.93 13.86
CA ASP A 254 19.06 -26.91 14.81
C ASP A 254 18.88 -25.55 14.17
N LEU A 255 18.36 -24.60 14.94
CA LEU A 255 18.19 -23.20 14.52
C LEU A 255 19.34 -22.37 15.05
N TRP A 256 19.95 -21.60 14.17
CA TRP A 256 21.00 -20.64 14.50
C TRP A 256 20.54 -19.26 14.01
N VAL A 257 20.73 -18.25 14.85
CA VAL A 257 20.38 -16.86 14.52
C VAL A 257 21.66 -16.05 14.49
N LEU A 258 21.81 -15.23 13.44
CA LEU A 258 22.96 -14.33 13.30
C LEU A 258 22.70 -13.05 14.09
N SER A 259 23.63 -12.72 14.98
CA SER A 259 23.69 -11.48 15.75
C SER A 259 25.01 -10.76 15.50
N GLU A 260 25.22 -9.62 16.13
CA GLU A 260 26.51 -8.89 16.08
C GLU A 260 27.69 -9.75 16.57
N ASP A 261 27.45 -10.66 17.52
CA ASP A 261 28.46 -11.57 18.11
C ASP A 261 28.65 -12.85 17.26
N GLY A 262 27.94 -13.00 16.14
CA GLY A 262 27.98 -14.16 15.27
C GLY A 262 26.79 -15.11 15.43
N TRP A 263 26.93 -16.35 14.97
CA TRP A 263 25.89 -17.36 14.99
C TRP A 263 25.64 -17.90 16.38
N THR A 264 24.40 -17.79 16.85
CA THR A 264 23.99 -18.29 18.17
C THR A 264 22.89 -19.34 18.00
N LYS A 265 23.08 -20.50 18.62
CA LYS A 265 22.08 -21.57 18.62
C LYS A 265 20.88 -21.21 19.48
N THR A 266 19.68 -21.36 18.92
CA THR A 266 18.43 -21.00 19.56
C THR A 266 17.50 -22.22 19.58
N ASP A 267 16.60 -22.30 20.56
CA ASP A 267 15.60 -23.35 20.62
C ASP A 267 14.59 -23.19 19.49
N ALA A 268 14.46 -24.22 18.66
CA ALA A 268 13.53 -24.27 17.56
C ALA A 268 12.13 -24.71 18.04
N ARG A 269 11.11 -23.92 17.77
CA ARG A 269 9.71 -24.32 17.89
C ARG A 269 9.21 -24.81 16.54
N LEU A 270 8.38 -25.84 16.53
CA LEU A 270 7.81 -26.40 15.32
C LEU A 270 6.28 -26.27 15.35
N ASP A 271 5.72 -25.86 14.21
CA ASP A 271 4.29 -25.93 13.94
C ASP A 271 4.08 -26.60 12.57
N GLY A 272 3.64 -27.87 12.61
CA GLY A 272 3.51 -28.68 11.40
C GLY A 272 4.84 -28.84 10.65
N GLN A 273 4.91 -28.27 9.47
CA GLN A 273 6.09 -28.30 8.59
C GLN A 273 6.94 -27.03 8.69
N TYR A 274 6.60 -26.12 9.60
CA TYR A 274 7.28 -24.84 9.76
C TYR A 274 8.06 -24.78 11.06
N LEU A 275 9.24 -24.18 10.98
CA LEU A 275 10.03 -23.79 12.13
C LEU A 275 9.71 -22.32 12.44
N LEU A 276 9.46 -22.03 13.72
CA LEU A 276 9.04 -20.72 14.19
C LEU A 276 10.22 -19.98 14.83
N LEU A 277 10.40 -18.72 14.47
CA LEU A 277 11.38 -17.80 15.00
C LEU A 277 10.70 -16.45 15.32
N GLU A 278 10.81 -16.00 16.57
CA GLU A 278 10.36 -14.66 16.95
C GLU A 278 11.42 -13.61 16.61
N SER A 279 10.99 -12.49 16.03
CA SER A 279 11.85 -11.33 15.72
C SER A 279 11.22 -10.04 16.20
N GLN A 280 12.07 -9.05 16.51
CA GLN A 280 11.67 -7.68 16.88
C GLN A 280 12.35 -6.64 15.98
N THR A 281 12.98 -7.09 14.91
CA THR A 281 13.72 -6.24 13.96
C THR A 281 13.20 -6.45 12.56
N GLY A 282 13.23 -5.42 11.72
CA GLY A 282 12.77 -5.49 10.33
C GLY A 282 13.47 -6.54 9.48
N THR A 283 14.66 -6.97 9.87
CA THR A 283 15.41 -8.02 9.18
C THR A 283 15.95 -9.01 10.19
N VAL A 284 15.80 -10.30 9.91
CA VAL A 284 16.40 -11.37 10.71
C VAL A 284 17.11 -12.36 9.80
N THR A 285 18.32 -12.76 10.18
CA THR A 285 19.08 -13.79 9.47
C THR A 285 19.23 -15.02 10.37
N PHE A 286 18.86 -16.18 9.86
CA PHE A 286 18.94 -17.46 10.57
C PHE A 286 19.39 -18.58 9.63
N CYS A 287 19.92 -19.66 10.19
CA CYS A 287 20.38 -20.84 9.45
C CYS A 287 19.82 -22.11 10.07
N LEU A 288 19.45 -23.06 9.23
CA LEU A 288 19.01 -24.40 9.62
C LEU A 288 20.13 -25.41 9.34
N THR A 289 20.64 -26.07 10.39
CA THR A 289 21.61 -27.14 10.26
C THR A 289 20.97 -28.49 10.59
N GLU A 290 21.15 -29.49 9.72
CA GLU A 290 20.59 -30.83 9.95
C GLU A 290 21.27 -31.52 11.14
N ARG A 291 20.47 -32.02 12.08
CA ARG A 291 20.98 -32.87 13.16
C ARG A 291 21.32 -34.26 12.64
N ALA A 292 22.55 -34.70 12.86
CA ALA A 292 22.90 -36.10 12.58
C ALA A 292 22.01 -37.04 13.39
N GLY A 293 21.25 -37.89 12.70
CA GLY A 293 20.38 -38.86 13.35
C GLY A 293 21.19 -39.89 14.17
N PRO A 294 20.59 -40.53 15.17
CA PRO A 294 21.27 -41.49 16.04
C PRO A 294 21.91 -42.65 15.28
N LEU A 295 21.45 -42.98 14.10
CA LEU A 295 22.03 -44.00 13.22
C LEU A 295 23.38 -43.54 12.62
N ALA A 296 23.56 -42.28 12.26
CA ALA A 296 24.82 -41.77 11.75
C ALA A 296 25.92 -41.80 12.80
N VAL A 297 25.59 -41.50 14.06
CA VAL A 297 26.50 -41.60 15.22
C VAL A 297 26.90 -43.05 15.49
N VAL A 298 25.96 -43.99 15.36
CA VAL A 298 26.23 -45.43 15.53
C VAL A 298 27.13 -45.97 14.41
N ILE A 299 26.92 -45.56 13.17
CA ILE A 299 27.76 -45.97 12.03
C ILE A 299 29.20 -45.44 12.17
N LEU A 300 29.39 -44.20 12.59
CA LEU A 300 30.70 -43.63 12.90
C LEU A 300 31.39 -44.37 14.08
N ALA A 301 30.65 -44.64 15.14
CA ALA A 301 31.20 -45.39 16.33
C ALA A 301 31.56 -46.84 15.99
N VAL A 302 30.74 -47.56 15.21
CA VAL A 302 30.99 -48.92 14.75
C VAL A 302 32.17 -48.94 13.76
N GLY A 303 32.23 -47.95 12.83
CA GLY A 303 33.34 -47.80 11.89
C GLY A 303 34.68 -47.57 12.64
N PHE A 304 34.71 -46.71 13.65
CA PHE A 304 35.92 -46.45 14.48
C PHE A 304 36.31 -47.67 15.30
N ALA A 305 35.36 -48.38 15.89
CA ALA A 305 35.59 -49.63 16.61
C ALA A 305 36.13 -50.74 15.69
N GLY A 306 35.59 -50.85 14.47
CA GLY A 306 36.07 -51.78 13.44
C GLY A 306 37.53 -51.51 13.01
N LEU A 307 37.87 -50.21 12.81
CA LEU A 307 39.23 -49.79 12.49
C LEU A 307 40.23 -50.08 13.63
N LEU A 308 39.82 -49.83 14.87
CA LEU A 308 40.66 -50.15 16.05
C LEU A 308 40.87 -51.67 16.21
N ILE A 309 39.86 -52.49 16.00
CA ILE A 309 39.93 -53.97 16.06
C ILE A 309 40.83 -54.48 14.90
N GLY A 310 40.66 -53.96 13.70
CA GLY A 310 41.48 -54.26 12.55
C GLY A 310 42.97 -53.90 12.79
N PHE A 311 43.21 -52.72 13.36
CA PHE A 311 44.56 -52.29 13.69
C PHE A 311 45.22 -53.13 14.81
N CYS A 312 44.51 -53.49 15.82
CA CYS A 312 44.95 -54.43 16.87
C CYS A 312 45.26 -55.83 16.34
N TRP A 313 44.44 -56.30 15.38
CA TRP A 313 44.64 -57.60 14.75
C TRP A 313 45.88 -57.62 13.85
N LEU A 314 46.13 -56.51 13.12
CA LEU A 314 47.33 -56.32 12.27
C LEU A 314 48.62 -56.28 13.13
N ILE A 315 48.57 -55.61 14.27
CA ILE A 315 49.71 -55.61 15.25
C ILE A 315 49.98 -56.98 15.82
N ARG A 316 48.93 -57.74 16.17
CA ARG A 316 49.03 -59.10 16.65
C ARG A 316 49.57 -60.06 15.59
N TRP A 317 49.15 -59.88 14.33
CA TRP A 317 49.63 -60.70 13.18
C TRP A 317 51.11 -60.41 12.88
N ARG A 318 51.53 -59.15 12.91
CA ARG A 318 52.97 -58.80 12.78
C ARG A 318 53.82 -59.37 13.91
N ARG A 319 53.35 -59.40 15.16
CA ARG A 319 54.08 -59.98 16.30
C ARG A 319 54.19 -61.51 16.23
N LYS A 320 53.28 -62.23 15.61
CA LYS A 320 53.40 -63.67 15.35
C LYS A 320 54.34 -64.03 14.22
N GLY A 321 54.48 -63.18 13.24
CA GLY A 321 55.46 -63.36 12.15
C GLY A 321 56.92 -63.21 12.54
N THR A 322 57.20 -62.49 13.57
CA THR A 322 58.60 -62.29 14.07
C THR A 322 59.07 -63.38 15.03
N ALA A 323 58.16 -64.27 15.52
CA ALA A 323 58.50 -65.38 16.44
C ALA A 323 58.85 -66.72 15.72
N ALA A 324 58.61 -66.83 14.40
CA ALA A 324 58.85 -68.07 13.65
C ALA A 324 60.19 -68.08 12.87
N GLY A 325 61.07 -67.04 13.05
CA GLY A 325 62.33 -66.92 12.32
C GLY A 325 63.58 -67.15 13.14
N ARG A 326 63.50 -67.86 14.27
CA ARG A 326 64.69 -68.18 15.05
C ARG A 326 64.71 -69.65 15.54
N LYS A 327 64.87 -70.57 14.58
CA LYS A 327 65.44 -71.90 14.77
C LYS A 327 66.05 -72.31 13.47
N HIS A 328 67.24 -72.05 13.24
CA HIS A 328 68.35 -72.87 12.78
C HIS A 328 69.60 -72.03 12.66
#